data_a33d68674c3982bc4ed7da99d5f25c6b
#
_entry.id   a33d68674c3982bc4ed7da99d5f25c6b
#
_cell.length_a   1.000
_cell.length_b   1.000
_cell.length_c   1.000
_cell.angle_alpha   90.00
_cell.angle_beta   90.00
_cell.angle_gamma   90.00
#
_symmetry.space_group_name_H-M   'P 1'
#
loop_
_entity.id
_entity.type
_entity.pdbx_description
1 polymer ?
#
loop_
_entity_poly.entity_id
_entity_poly.type
_entity_poly.pdbx_seq_one_letter_code
_entity_poly.pdbx_strand_id
1 'polypeptide(L)'
;MIKIYTDGYCLKNPGNGGWAAIIFMNGKKIAIKGNKKNTTNNQMELMAAIEALKKISTGQEVQIYTDSKYVKLGITEWINKWSQNNWKTSSKQKVKNLELWKELNIISKKHKIKWFWVKGHAGDPINEEVDALAKKAVNLN
;
A
#
# COMPACT_ATOMS: atom_id res chain seq x y z
N MET A 1 15.74 9.08 -7.75
CA MET A 1 14.91 8.71 -6.57
C MET A 1 13.43 8.68 -6.96
N ILE A 2 12.77 7.58 -6.72
CA ILE A 2 11.34 7.43 -6.99
C ILE A 2 10.56 7.74 -5.72
N LYS A 3 9.53 8.56 -5.83
CA LYS A 3 8.62 8.84 -4.70
C LYS A 3 7.24 8.31 -5.04
N ILE A 4 6.64 7.58 -4.11
CA ILE A 4 5.32 6.98 -4.28
C ILE A 4 4.43 7.39 -3.12
N TYR A 5 3.21 7.83 -3.44
CA TYR A 5 2.16 8.08 -2.46
C TYR A 5 1.05 7.07 -2.70
N THR A 6 0.59 6.41 -1.65
CA THR A 6 -0.43 5.37 -1.75
C THR A 6 -1.61 5.67 -0.83
N ASP A 7 -2.80 5.21 -1.21
CA ASP A 7 -3.97 5.26 -0.33
C ASP A 7 -4.96 4.15 -0.71
N GLY A 8 -5.76 3.77 0.27
CA GLY A 8 -6.84 2.81 0.11
C GLY A 8 -8.09 3.31 0.80
N TYR A 9 -9.24 2.98 0.25
CA TYR A 9 -10.53 3.42 0.75
C TYR A 9 -11.56 2.31 0.60
N CYS A 10 -12.46 2.19 1.57
CA CYS A 10 -13.55 1.24 1.51
C CYS A 10 -14.84 1.91 1.98
N LEU A 11 -15.91 1.78 1.19
CA LEU A 11 -17.20 2.38 1.52
C LEU A 11 -17.76 1.83 2.83
N LYS A 12 -17.65 0.51 3.01
CA LYS A 12 -17.94 -0.20 4.24
C LYS A 12 -16.82 -1.19 4.48
N ASN A 13 -16.55 -1.50 5.72
CA ASN A 13 -15.43 -2.34 6.06
C ASN A 13 -15.93 -3.67 6.67
N PRO A 14 -16.29 -4.72 5.89
CA PRO A 14 -16.01 -4.90 4.46
C PRO A 14 -17.06 -4.30 3.52
N GLY A 15 -16.65 -4.07 2.27
CA GLY A 15 -17.52 -3.56 1.23
C GLY A 15 -16.74 -3.25 -0.04
N ASN A 16 -17.31 -2.43 -0.92
CA ASN A 16 -16.60 -2.02 -2.13
C ASN A 16 -15.50 -1.04 -1.78
N GLY A 17 -14.30 -1.28 -2.30
CA GLY A 17 -13.13 -0.46 -2.02
C GLY A 17 -12.42 0.00 -3.26
N GLY A 18 -11.55 0.99 -3.07
CA GLY A 18 -10.68 1.53 -4.11
C GLY A 18 -9.28 1.77 -3.55
N TRP A 19 -8.32 1.74 -4.43
CA TRP A 19 -6.93 2.04 -4.10
C TRP A 19 -6.36 2.96 -5.17
N ALA A 20 -5.34 3.72 -4.80
CA ALA A 20 -4.65 4.60 -5.74
C ALA A 20 -3.20 4.79 -5.33
N ALA A 21 -2.36 5.11 -6.31
CA ALA A 21 -0.98 5.49 -6.07
C ALA A 21 -0.58 6.57 -7.06
N ILE A 22 0.29 7.47 -6.59
CA ILE A 22 0.90 8.50 -7.43
C ILE A 22 2.39 8.28 -7.38
N ILE A 23 3.01 8.11 -8.55
CA ILE A 23 4.42 7.78 -8.69
C ILE A 23 5.13 8.95 -9.36
N PHE A 24 6.15 9.50 -8.70
CA PHE A 24 7.03 10.52 -9.27
C PHE A 24 8.33 9.85 -9.67
N MET A 25 8.61 9.84 -10.96
CA MET A 25 9.74 9.09 -11.52
C MET A 25 10.21 9.80 -12.79
N ASN A 26 11.52 10.09 -12.86
CA ASN A 26 12.14 10.70 -14.05
C ASN A 26 11.44 11.99 -14.51
N GLY A 27 11.03 12.83 -13.56
CA GLY A 27 10.34 14.07 -13.87
C GLY A 27 8.89 13.90 -14.30
N LYS A 28 8.36 12.68 -14.24
CA LYS A 28 6.99 12.37 -14.62
C LYS A 28 6.15 12.06 -13.38
N LYS A 29 4.86 12.36 -13.47
CA LYS A 29 3.88 12.04 -12.45
C LYS A 29 2.91 11.02 -13.04
N ILE A 30 2.86 9.84 -12.46
CA ILE A 30 2.02 8.75 -12.94
C ILE A 30 1.01 8.42 -11.85
N ALA A 31 -0.28 8.45 -12.19
CA ALA A 31 -1.35 8.07 -11.27
C ALA A 31 -1.94 6.73 -11.73
N ILE A 32 -2.09 5.81 -10.78
CA ILE A 32 -2.74 4.52 -11.02
C ILE A 32 -3.82 4.32 -9.97
N LYS A 33 -4.86 3.56 -10.34
CA LYS A 33 -5.97 3.30 -9.42
C LYS A 33 -6.70 2.02 -9.83
N GLY A 34 -7.42 1.45 -8.88
CA GLY A 34 -8.24 0.27 -9.12
C GLY A 34 -9.28 0.10 -8.03
N ASN A 35 -10.14 -0.90 -8.18
CA ASN A 35 -11.16 -1.19 -7.20
C ASN A 35 -11.31 -2.69 -7.00
N LYS A 36 -12.02 -3.03 -5.94
CA LYS A 36 -12.34 -4.42 -5.61
C LYS A 36 -13.65 -4.44 -4.84
N LYS A 37 -14.48 -5.42 -5.15
CA LYS A 37 -15.70 -5.67 -4.40
C LYS A 37 -15.37 -6.51 -3.18
N ASN A 38 -16.13 -6.31 -2.11
CA ASN A 38 -16.04 -7.11 -0.89
C ASN A 38 -14.61 -7.16 -0.33
N THR A 39 -14.09 -6.00 0.00
CA THR A 39 -12.73 -5.81 0.50
C THR A 39 -12.73 -5.00 1.80
N THR A 40 -11.56 -4.63 2.29
CA THR A 40 -11.39 -3.81 3.48
C THR A 40 -10.42 -2.66 3.22
N ASN A 41 -10.44 -1.65 4.09
CA ASN A 41 -9.45 -0.56 4.03
C ASN A 41 -8.02 -1.10 4.01
N ASN A 42 -7.71 -2.02 4.91
CA ASN A 42 -6.35 -2.56 5.02
C ASN A 42 -5.93 -3.29 3.74
N GLN A 43 -6.84 -4.05 3.13
CA GLN A 43 -6.54 -4.71 1.86
C GLN A 43 -6.27 -3.69 0.74
N MET A 44 -7.04 -2.62 0.70
CA MET A 44 -6.85 -1.57 -0.32
C MET A 44 -5.55 -0.83 -0.12
N GLU A 45 -5.16 -0.55 1.13
CA GLU A 45 -3.87 0.06 1.43
C GLU A 45 -2.70 -0.83 0.98
N LEU A 46 -2.78 -2.13 1.24
CA LEU A 46 -1.77 -3.09 0.79
C LEU A 46 -1.71 -3.17 -0.73
N MET A 47 -2.86 -3.22 -1.39
CA MET A 47 -2.92 -3.29 -2.87
C MET A 47 -2.33 -2.05 -3.51
N ALA A 48 -2.55 -0.86 -2.96
CA ALA A 48 -1.97 0.37 -3.49
C ALA A 48 -0.45 0.28 -3.52
N ALA A 49 0.17 -0.17 -2.42
CA ALA A 49 1.62 -0.32 -2.36
C ALA A 49 2.14 -1.38 -3.32
N ILE A 50 1.48 -2.54 -3.38
CA ILE A 50 1.87 -3.64 -4.27
C ILE A 50 1.81 -3.20 -5.73
N GLU A 51 0.69 -2.62 -6.14
CA GLU A 51 0.48 -2.22 -7.54
C GLU A 51 1.42 -1.10 -7.96
N ALA A 52 1.73 -0.17 -7.06
CA ALA A 52 2.70 0.88 -7.34
C ALA A 52 4.09 0.30 -7.58
N LEU A 53 4.53 -0.63 -6.74
CA LEU A 53 5.84 -1.26 -6.88
C LEU A 53 5.94 -2.13 -8.13
N LYS A 54 4.83 -2.70 -8.59
CA LYS A 54 4.80 -3.45 -9.85
C LYS A 54 5.01 -2.58 -11.08
N LYS A 55 4.75 -1.28 -10.98
CA LYS A 55 4.87 -0.35 -12.11
C LYS A 55 6.28 0.12 -12.37
N ILE A 56 7.21 -0.09 -11.43
CA ILE A 56 8.58 0.37 -11.56
C ILE A 56 9.52 -0.82 -11.80
N SER A 57 10.62 -0.56 -12.50
CA SER A 57 11.61 -1.61 -12.79
C SER A 57 12.39 -1.99 -11.53
N THR A 58 12.89 -3.22 -11.51
CA THR A 58 13.62 -3.78 -10.36
C THR A 58 14.87 -2.98 -10.03
N GLY A 59 15.21 -2.91 -8.75
CA GLY A 59 16.48 -2.34 -8.31
C GLY A 59 16.46 -0.84 -8.09
N GLN A 60 15.29 -0.25 -7.85
CA GLN A 60 15.16 1.19 -7.67
C GLN A 60 15.31 1.61 -6.21
N GLU A 61 15.74 2.84 -6.00
CA GLU A 61 15.64 3.50 -4.69
C GLU A 61 14.31 4.22 -4.62
N VAL A 62 13.51 3.90 -3.61
CA VAL A 62 12.11 4.32 -3.53
C VAL A 62 11.79 4.88 -2.14
N GLN A 63 11.04 5.98 -2.11
CA GLN A 63 10.42 6.49 -0.89
C GLN A 63 8.91 6.30 -1.04
N ILE A 64 8.30 5.59 -0.12
CA ILE A 64 6.85 5.39 -0.12
C ILE A 64 6.23 6.13 1.06
N TYR A 65 5.22 6.92 0.76
CA TYR A 65 4.45 7.70 1.72
C TYR A 65 3.06 7.09 1.84
N THR A 66 2.68 6.70 3.04
CA THR A 66 1.36 6.11 3.32
C THR A 66 0.79 6.72 4.61
N ASP A 67 -0.53 6.91 4.65
CA ASP A 67 -1.20 7.29 5.88
C ASP A 67 -1.65 6.07 6.70
N SER A 68 -1.38 4.87 6.21
CA SER A 68 -1.74 3.63 6.88
C SER A 68 -0.62 3.18 7.83
N LYS A 69 -0.87 3.26 9.13
CA LYS A 69 0.04 2.69 10.13
C LYS A 69 0.13 1.18 9.99
N TYR A 70 -0.98 0.55 9.60
CA TYR A 70 -1.04 -0.89 9.38
C TYR A 70 0.00 -1.34 8.35
N VAL A 71 0.06 -0.65 7.20
CA VAL A 71 1.05 -0.97 6.16
C VAL A 71 2.46 -0.70 6.64
N LYS A 72 2.70 0.48 7.21
CA LYS A 72 4.06 0.84 7.64
C LYS A 72 4.59 -0.10 8.71
N LEU A 73 3.81 -0.35 9.76
CA LEU A 73 4.23 -1.23 10.85
C LEU A 73 4.40 -2.66 10.38
N GLY A 74 3.50 -3.12 9.51
CA GLY A 74 3.60 -4.47 8.97
C GLY A 74 4.87 -4.71 8.19
N ILE A 75 5.19 -3.80 7.26
CA ILE A 75 6.36 -3.99 6.40
C ILE A 75 7.69 -3.74 7.14
N THR A 76 7.69 -2.85 8.13
CA THR A 76 8.93 -2.51 8.84
C THR A 76 9.18 -3.35 10.09
N GLU A 77 8.13 -3.91 10.69
CA GLU A 77 8.26 -4.64 11.96
C GLU A 77 7.66 -6.04 11.92
N TRP A 78 6.38 -6.17 11.55
CA TRP A 78 5.64 -7.43 11.72
C TRP A 78 6.10 -8.52 10.76
N ILE A 79 6.43 -8.18 9.52
CA ILE A 79 6.82 -9.16 8.49
C ILE A 79 8.04 -9.96 8.93
N ASN A 80 9.02 -9.30 9.57
CA ASN A 80 10.21 -9.99 10.05
C ASN A 80 9.86 -11.07 11.08
N LYS A 81 8.94 -10.77 11.99
CA LYS A 81 8.48 -11.74 12.98
C LYS A 81 7.67 -12.86 12.34
N TRP A 82 6.75 -12.51 11.45
CA TRP A 82 5.89 -13.50 10.79
C TRP A 82 6.69 -14.46 9.93
N SER A 83 7.64 -13.96 9.13
CA SER A 83 8.42 -14.79 8.23
C SER A 83 9.29 -15.78 9.00
N GLN A 84 9.72 -15.44 10.21
CA GLN A 84 10.49 -16.34 11.09
C GLN A 84 9.60 -17.32 11.84
N ASN A 85 8.30 -17.11 11.87
CA ASN A 85 7.32 -17.92 12.60
C ASN A 85 6.32 -18.62 11.67
N ASN A 86 6.76 -19.02 10.47
CA ASN A 86 5.95 -19.70 9.47
C ASN A 86 4.67 -18.91 9.11
N TRP A 87 4.76 -17.58 9.11
CA TRP A 87 3.65 -16.67 8.80
C TRP A 87 2.45 -16.87 9.70
N LYS A 88 2.71 -17.13 10.98
CA LYS A 88 1.69 -17.23 12.01
C LYS A 88 1.91 -16.17 13.06
N THR A 89 0.83 -15.75 13.72
CA THR A 89 0.90 -14.83 14.85
C THR A 89 1.52 -15.52 16.07
N SER A 90 1.80 -14.76 17.12
CA SER A 90 2.31 -15.32 18.37
C SER A 90 1.34 -16.34 19.00
N SER A 91 0.05 -16.25 18.71
CA SER A 91 -0.96 -17.22 19.14
C SER A 91 -1.14 -18.38 18.17
N LYS A 92 -0.23 -18.56 17.23
CA LYS A 92 -0.20 -19.63 16.21
C LYS A 92 -1.35 -19.59 15.23
N GLN A 93 -1.99 -18.46 15.08
CA GLN A 93 -3.04 -18.27 14.09
C GLN A 93 -2.44 -17.73 12.77
N LYS A 94 -3.10 -18.07 11.65
CA LYS A 94 -2.71 -17.56 10.34
C LYS A 94 -2.76 -16.03 10.34
N VAL A 95 -1.73 -15.39 9.78
CA VAL A 95 -1.68 -13.94 9.64
C VAL A 95 -2.82 -13.46 8.76
N LYS A 96 -3.53 -12.43 9.21
CA LYS A 96 -4.61 -11.83 8.43
C LYS A 96 -4.04 -11.13 7.21
N ASN A 97 -4.73 -11.27 6.07
CA ASN A 97 -4.27 -10.74 4.76
C ASN A 97 -2.93 -11.35 4.33
N LEU A 98 -2.71 -12.61 4.66
CA LEU A 98 -1.45 -13.33 4.45
C LEU A 98 -0.93 -13.21 3.02
N GLU A 99 -1.78 -13.45 2.03
CA GLU A 99 -1.35 -13.46 0.62
C GLU A 99 -0.87 -12.08 0.17
N LEU A 100 -1.56 -11.02 0.60
CA LEU A 100 -1.15 -9.65 0.29
C LEU A 100 0.16 -9.29 0.98
N TRP A 101 0.33 -9.68 2.24
CA TRP A 101 1.58 -9.43 2.96
C TRP A 101 2.77 -10.15 2.32
N LYS A 102 2.58 -11.41 1.90
CA LYS A 102 3.63 -12.16 1.21
C LYS A 102 4.00 -11.50 -0.12
N GLU A 103 3.02 -11.08 -0.89
CA GLU A 103 3.25 -10.40 -2.16
C GLU A 103 4.00 -9.10 -1.97
N LEU A 104 3.58 -8.29 -0.99
CA LEU A 104 4.27 -7.03 -0.68
C LEU A 104 5.71 -7.28 -0.23
N ASN A 105 5.93 -8.29 0.60
CA ASN A 105 7.27 -8.65 1.06
C ASN A 105 8.19 -9.02 -0.10
N ILE A 106 7.71 -9.85 -1.02
CA ILE A 106 8.49 -10.28 -2.18
C ILE A 106 8.86 -9.10 -3.05
N ILE A 107 7.87 -8.25 -3.40
CA ILE A 107 8.14 -7.14 -4.31
C ILE A 107 8.97 -6.04 -3.65
N SER A 108 8.82 -5.84 -2.35
CA SER A 108 9.62 -4.86 -1.61
C SER A 108 11.10 -5.18 -1.62
N LYS A 109 11.44 -6.46 -1.55
CA LYS A 109 12.85 -6.90 -1.53
C LYS A 109 13.58 -6.68 -2.84
N LYS A 110 12.86 -6.38 -3.91
CA LYS A 110 13.44 -6.08 -5.23
C LYS A 110 13.95 -4.65 -5.33
N HIS A 111 13.69 -3.83 -4.32
CA HIS A 111 14.03 -2.41 -4.30
C HIS A 111 14.63 -2.01 -2.97
N LYS A 112 15.25 -0.83 -2.93
CA LYS A 112 15.68 -0.19 -1.67
C LYS A 112 14.59 0.81 -1.29
N ILE A 113 13.79 0.47 -0.30
CA ILE A 113 12.60 1.25 0.05
C ILE A 113 12.74 1.86 1.43
N LYS A 114 12.43 3.17 1.54
CA LYS A 114 12.19 3.85 2.80
C LYS A 114 10.71 4.11 2.91
N TRP A 115 10.11 3.71 4.02
CA TRP A 115 8.69 3.86 4.29
C TRP A 115 8.46 5.03 5.23
N PHE A 116 7.59 5.94 4.84
CA PHE A 116 7.22 7.11 5.65
C PHE A 116 5.74 7.07 5.94
N TRP A 117 5.39 7.19 7.22
CA TRP A 117 4.01 7.40 7.61
C TRP A 117 3.71 8.88 7.59
N VAL A 118 2.65 9.28 6.89
CA VAL A 118 2.16 10.66 6.89
C VAL A 118 0.79 10.67 7.56
N LYS A 119 0.56 11.68 8.39
CA LYS A 119 -0.73 11.81 9.05
C LYS A 119 -1.78 12.13 8.00
N GLY A 120 -2.86 11.34 7.95
CA GLY A 120 -3.93 11.56 6.99
C GLY A 120 -4.53 12.95 7.13
N HIS A 121 -4.82 13.58 5.99
CA HIS A 121 -5.44 14.90 5.91
C HIS A 121 -4.65 16.01 6.60
N ALA A 122 -3.33 15.88 6.66
CA ALA A 122 -2.47 16.84 7.36
C ALA A 122 -1.96 17.97 6.45
N GLY A 123 -2.66 18.25 5.35
CA GLY A 123 -2.32 19.36 4.47
C GLY A 123 -1.28 19.06 3.40
N ASP A 124 -0.88 17.82 3.22
CA ASP A 124 -0.01 17.42 2.11
C ASP A 124 -0.85 17.30 0.84
N PRO A 125 -0.63 18.16 -0.18
CA PRO A 125 -1.46 18.15 -1.38
C PRO A 125 -1.46 16.82 -2.13
N ILE A 126 -0.33 16.10 -2.14
CA ILE A 126 -0.25 14.82 -2.86
C ILE A 126 -0.99 13.74 -2.08
N ASN A 127 -0.89 13.75 -0.75
CA ASN A 127 -1.65 12.81 0.09
C ASN A 127 -3.16 13.02 -0.10
N GLU A 128 -3.60 14.27 -0.20
CA GLU A 128 -5.00 14.59 -0.46
C GLU A 128 -5.43 14.15 -1.86
N GLU A 129 -4.56 14.32 -2.84
CA GLU A 129 -4.83 13.91 -4.23
C GLU A 129 -4.99 12.40 -4.34
N VAL A 130 -4.10 11.61 -3.72
CA VAL A 130 -4.18 10.16 -3.79
C VAL A 130 -5.40 9.64 -3.01
N ASP A 131 -5.78 10.30 -1.91
CA ASP A 131 -7.01 9.97 -1.18
C ASP A 131 -8.23 10.16 -2.07
N ALA A 132 -8.31 11.28 -2.77
CA ALA A 132 -9.42 11.55 -3.68
C ALA A 132 -9.47 10.53 -4.83
N LEU A 133 -8.33 10.12 -5.36
CA LEU A 133 -8.27 9.11 -6.42
C LEU A 133 -8.76 7.75 -5.93
N ALA A 134 -8.37 7.34 -4.72
CA ALA A 134 -8.83 6.09 -4.15
C ALA A 134 -10.34 6.06 -3.96
N LYS A 135 -10.91 7.18 -3.49
CA LYS A 135 -12.37 7.31 -3.33
C LYS A 135 -13.11 7.24 -4.67
N LYS A 136 -12.57 7.92 -5.68
CA LYS A 136 -13.17 7.86 -7.03
C LYS A 136 -13.08 6.45 -7.63
N ALA A 137 -12.02 5.73 -7.35
CA ALA A 137 -11.79 4.40 -7.88
C ALA A 137 -12.88 3.41 -7.46
N VAL A 138 -13.49 3.59 -6.28
CA VAL A 138 -14.56 2.70 -5.79
C VAL A 138 -15.70 2.59 -6.80
N ASN A 139 -16.02 3.67 -7.48
CA ASN A 139 -17.18 3.75 -8.38
C ASN A 139 -16.84 3.51 -9.84
N LEU A 140 -15.59 3.11 -10.13
CA LEU A 140 -15.18 2.79 -11.50
C LEU A 140 -15.48 1.34 -11.80
N ASN A 141 -16.18 1.09 -12.86
CA ASN A 141 -16.46 -0.25 -13.35
C ASN A 141 -15.71 -0.47 -14.66
#